data_daae22079e976183d6d8451cebd60f66
#
_entry.id   daae22079e976183d6d8451cebd60f66
#
_cell.length_a   1.000
_cell.length_b   1.000
_cell.length_c   1.000
_cell.angle_alpha   90.00
_cell.angle_beta   90.00
_cell.angle_gamma   90.00
#
_symmetry.space_group_name_H-M   'P 1'
#
loop_
_entity.id
_entity.type
_entity.pdbx_description
1 polymer ?
#
loop_
_entity_poly.entity_id
_entity_poly.type
_entity_poly.pdbx_seq_one_letter_code
_entity_poly.pdbx_strand_id
1 'polypeptide(L)'
;LMSGQQIVTSSDSRMALRWLNGESIRLDENTELILNSSDEISLQAGQIYLDTGQAEANRELTVSTPAGRVRHLGTRYMTTVSGDVTSVSVREGQVSVEVKGVETVADQGVRLTVDTAGASSLGSVSSYGPMWQWTEELAPAFSSGGRSMLQFLDWVAHESGRVVEFASTEAERLARDTDLRGRIDMEPMRALEAILLTSDLVAEVDAGTIVVRLRNGS
;
A
#
# COMPACT_ATOMS: atom_id res chain seq x y z
N LEU A 1 20.05 -5.90 7.47
CA LEU A 1 20.40 -5.08 6.34
C LEU A 1 21.45 -4.07 6.77
N MET A 2 22.46 -3.83 5.94
CA MET A 2 23.57 -2.93 6.24
C MET A 2 23.49 -1.68 5.38
N SER A 3 23.96 -0.55 5.89
CA SER A 3 24.10 0.69 5.09
C SER A 3 25.02 0.43 3.88
N GLY A 4 24.63 0.96 2.73
CA GLY A 4 25.30 0.74 1.44
C GLY A 4 24.92 -0.56 0.71
N GLN A 5 24.05 -1.39 1.29
CA GLN A 5 23.58 -2.60 0.65
C GLN A 5 22.63 -2.28 -0.51
N GLN A 6 22.89 -2.88 -1.65
CA GLN A 6 22.02 -2.81 -2.84
C GLN A 6 21.08 -4.03 -2.85
N ILE A 7 19.83 -3.77 -3.21
CA ILE A 7 18.79 -4.78 -3.45
C ILE A 7 18.33 -4.62 -4.89
N VAL A 8 18.33 -5.73 -5.63
CA VAL A 8 17.88 -5.74 -7.03
C VAL A 8 16.86 -6.86 -7.19
N THR A 9 15.69 -6.55 -7.73
CA THR A 9 14.72 -7.53 -8.20
C THR A 9 14.85 -7.68 -9.72
N SER A 10 14.81 -8.92 -10.21
CA SER A 10 14.77 -9.22 -11.64
C SER A 10 13.35 -9.20 -12.18
N SER A 11 13.19 -9.46 -13.48
CA SER A 11 11.87 -9.82 -14.04
C SER A 11 11.30 -11.02 -13.31
N ASP A 12 10.00 -11.05 -13.12
CA ASP A 12 9.24 -12.08 -12.39
C ASP A 12 9.65 -12.24 -10.90
N SER A 13 10.29 -11.23 -10.31
CA SER A 13 10.72 -11.24 -8.91
C SER A 13 10.26 -9.99 -8.18
N ARG A 14 9.60 -10.18 -7.06
CA ARG A 14 9.14 -9.12 -6.15
C ARG A 14 9.63 -9.39 -4.74
N MET A 15 9.71 -8.36 -3.92
CA MET A 15 10.19 -8.48 -2.55
C MET A 15 9.41 -7.57 -1.61
N ALA A 16 9.09 -8.08 -0.42
CA ALA A 16 8.59 -7.27 0.68
C ALA A 16 9.62 -7.20 1.80
N LEU A 17 9.85 -6.01 2.30
CA LEU A 17 10.76 -5.72 3.40
C LEU A 17 9.97 -5.07 4.54
N ARG A 18 10.29 -5.44 5.78
CA ARG A 18 9.85 -4.69 6.95
C ARG A 18 10.99 -3.81 7.42
N TRP A 19 10.76 -2.50 7.44
CA TRP A 19 11.74 -1.52 7.88
C TRP A 19 11.80 -1.43 9.40
N LEU A 20 12.84 -0.76 9.91
CA LEU A 20 13.13 -0.71 11.35
C LEU A 20 12.01 -0.09 12.19
N ASN A 21 11.23 0.82 11.61
CA ASN A 21 10.13 1.52 12.28
C ASN A 21 8.78 0.81 12.13
N GLY A 22 8.77 -0.39 11.51
CA GLY A 22 7.55 -1.15 11.24
C GLY A 22 6.93 -0.86 9.87
N GLU A 23 7.49 0.07 9.10
CA GLU A 23 7.08 0.37 7.73
C GLU A 23 7.24 -0.86 6.83
N SER A 24 6.33 -1.03 5.89
CA SER A 24 6.40 -2.04 4.85
C SER A 24 6.89 -1.40 3.55
N ILE A 25 7.95 -1.96 2.97
CA ILE A 25 8.46 -1.56 1.65
C ILE A 25 8.30 -2.75 0.74
N ARG A 26 7.54 -2.61 -0.36
CA ARG A 26 7.37 -3.64 -1.37
C ARG A 26 8.08 -3.17 -2.63
N LEU A 27 8.90 -4.03 -3.20
CA LEU A 27 9.66 -3.80 -4.44
C LEU A 27 8.99 -4.60 -5.55
N ASP A 28 8.68 -3.92 -6.65
CA ASP A 28 8.22 -4.57 -7.88
C ASP A 28 9.38 -5.17 -8.66
N GLU A 29 9.10 -5.79 -9.79
CA GLU A 29 10.07 -6.34 -10.72
C GLU A 29 11.01 -5.25 -11.26
N ASN A 30 12.23 -5.66 -11.63
CA ASN A 30 13.22 -4.76 -12.22
C ASN A 30 13.50 -3.49 -11.40
N THR A 31 13.52 -3.64 -10.08
CA THR A 31 13.73 -2.54 -9.13
C THR A 31 15.13 -2.58 -8.55
N GLU A 32 15.80 -1.44 -8.53
CA GLU A 32 17.11 -1.22 -7.95
C GLU A 32 17.02 -0.23 -6.79
N LEU A 33 17.29 -0.71 -5.58
CA LEU A 33 17.19 0.02 -4.32
C LEU A 33 18.51 -0.05 -3.57
N ILE A 34 18.97 1.09 -3.01
CA ILE A 34 20.16 1.17 -2.15
C ILE A 34 19.70 1.61 -0.75
N LEU A 35 20.19 0.91 0.27
CA LEU A 35 19.93 1.24 1.67
C LEU A 35 21.02 2.19 2.17
N ASN A 36 20.73 3.49 2.27
CA ASN A 36 21.74 4.48 2.64
C ASN A 36 21.93 4.53 4.16
N SER A 37 20.83 4.62 4.91
CA SER A 37 20.84 4.69 6.37
C SER A 37 19.54 4.09 6.95
N SER A 38 19.28 4.27 8.24
CA SER A 38 18.01 3.87 8.89
C SER A 38 16.79 4.67 8.44
N ASP A 39 17.02 5.84 7.87
CA ASP A 39 16.03 6.86 7.54
C ASP A 39 16.11 7.35 6.08
N GLU A 40 16.98 6.71 5.27
CA GLU A 40 17.12 7.03 3.86
C GLU A 40 17.38 5.80 3.00
N ILE A 41 16.63 5.68 1.91
CA ILE A 41 16.84 4.72 0.82
C ILE A 41 16.94 5.47 -0.52
N SER A 42 17.66 4.89 -1.49
CA SER A 42 17.76 5.44 -2.85
C SER A 42 17.13 4.47 -3.85
N LEU A 43 16.07 4.91 -4.51
CA LEU A 43 15.47 4.21 -5.65
C LEU A 43 16.15 4.66 -6.93
N GLN A 44 16.94 3.79 -7.58
CA GLN A 44 17.68 4.09 -8.79
C GLN A 44 16.86 3.80 -10.06
N ALA A 45 16.09 2.72 -10.04
CA ALA A 45 15.20 2.30 -11.11
C ALA A 45 14.07 1.42 -10.58
N GLY A 46 12.99 1.32 -11.32
CA GLY A 46 11.87 0.43 -10.98
C GLY A 46 10.83 1.09 -10.09
N GLN A 47 10.21 0.30 -9.21
CA GLN A 47 9.02 0.73 -8.49
C GLN A 47 9.00 0.18 -7.07
N ILE A 48 8.70 1.04 -6.11
CA ILE A 48 8.48 0.66 -4.71
C ILE A 48 7.14 1.18 -4.22
N TYR A 49 6.52 0.42 -3.34
CA TYR A 49 5.36 0.83 -2.56
C TYR A 49 5.74 0.90 -1.09
N LEU A 50 5.46 2.02 -0.46
CA LEU A 50 5.64 2.23 0.95
C LEU A 50 4.29 2.30 1.65
N ASP A 51 4.19 1.52 2.71
CA ASP A 51 3.09 1.57 3.67
C ASP A 51 3.70 1.86 5.03
N THR A 52 3.50 3.09 5.49
CA THR A 52 4.08 3.55 6.75
C THR A 52 3.27 3.11 7.96
N GLY A 53 2.04 2.59 7.72
CA GLY A 53 1.16 2.09 8.77
C GLY A 53 0.96 3.10 9.89
N GLN A 54 0.94 2.60 11.12
CA GLN A 54 1.00 3.40 12.34
C GLN A 54 2.47 3.56 12.82
N ALA A 55 3.41 3.77 11.88
CA ALA A 55 4.79 4.03 12.23
C ALA A 55 4.86 5.21 13.22
N GLU A 56 5.73 5.10 14.21
CA GLU A 56 5.92 6.17 15.18
C GLU A 56 6.23 7.48 14.43
N ALA A 57 5.44 8.52 14.69
CA ALA A 57 5.44 9.80 13.97
C ALA A 57 6.80 10.57 13.99
N ASN A 58 7.84 10.00 14.59
CA ASN A 58 9.10 10.65 14.85
C ASN A 58 10.26 10.23 13.91
N ARG A 59 10.01 9.35 12.95
CA ARG A 59 11.03 8.95 11.97
C ARG A 59 10.43 8.87 10.57
N GLU A 60 10.83 9.79 9.73
CA GLU A 60 10.46 9.85 8.33
C GLU A 60 11.49 9.10 7.49
N LEU A 61 11.05 8.07 6.74
CA LEU A 61 11.89 7.45 5.73
C LEU A 61 11.91 8.33 4.48
N THR A 62 13.06 8.82 4.11
CA THR A 62 13.27 9.57 2.87
C THR A 62 13.59 8.61 1.72
N VAL A 63 12.93 8.77 0.58
CA VAL A 63 13.26 8.08 -0.67
C VAL A 63 13.97 9.06 -1.59
N SER A 64 15.26 8.89 -1.77
CA SER A 64 16.05 9.62 -2.75
C SER A 64 15.91 8.99 -4.13
N THR A 65 15.71 9.80 -5.16
CA THR A 65 15.58 9.39 -6.56
C THR A 65 16.48 10.26 -7.45
N PRO A 66 16.73 9.89 -8.71
CA PRO A 66 17.48 10.75 -9.64
C PRO A 66 16.87 12.13 -9.81
N ALA A 67 15.55 12.29 -9.74
CA ALA A 67 14.88 13.58 -9.91
C ALA A 67 14.79 14.40 -8.62
N GLY A 68 14.80 13.78 -7.43
CA GLY A 68 14.66 14.51 -6.18
C GLY A 68 14.43 13.61 -4.97
N ARG A 69 14.02 14.22 -3.87
CA ARG A 69 13.76 13.54 -2.60
C ARG A 69 12.27 13.49 -2.32
N VAL A 70 11.79 12.32 -1.94
CA VAL A 70 10.41 12.03 -1.58
C VAL A 70 10.31 11.81 -0.09
N ARG A 71 9.46 12.58 0.60
CA ARG A 71 9.19 12.46 2.04
C ARG A 71 7.71 12.24 2.26
N HIS A 72 7.36 11.45 3.24
CA HIS A 72 5.98 11.13 3.57
C HIS A 72 5.58 11.65 4.95
N LEU A 73 4.28 11.86 5.12
CA LEU A 73 3.66 12.26 6.39
C LEU A 73 2.52 11.26 6.72
N GLY A 74 2.90 10.04 7.18
CA GLY A 74 1.92 9.00 7.52
C GLY A 74 1.10 8.54 6.32
N THR A 75 1.72 7.82 5.36
CA THR A 75 1.16 7.64 4.03
C THR A 75 1.31 6.23 3.48
N ARG A 76 0.46 5.92 2.49
CA ARG A 76 0.63 4.80 1.56
C ARG A 76 0.81 5.36 0.15
N TYR A 77 1.94 5.09 -0.44
CA TYR A 77 2.27 5.65 -1.74
C TYR A 77 3.23 4.77 -2.53
N MET A 78 3.26 4.98 -3.82
CA MET A 78 4.13 4.31 -4.76
C MET A 78 5.09 5.32 -5.38
N THR A 79 6.36 5.00 -5.42
CA THR A 79 7.38 5.77 -6.15
C THR A 79 7.90 4.92 -7.30
N THR A 80 7.90 5.49 -8.50
CA THR A 80 8.39 4.86 -9.73
C THR A 80 9.51 5.71 -10.30
N VAL A 81 10.63 5.09 -10.66
CA VAL A 81 11.75 5.72 -11.35
C VAL A 81 11.92 5.06 -12.73
N SER A 82 11.87 5.86 -13.77
CA SER A 82 12.10 5.45 -15.15
C SER A 82 13.00 6.46 -15.86
N GLY A 83 14.28 6.12 -15.96
CA GLY A 83 15.31 7.05 -16.42
C GLY A 83 15.36 8.32 -15.56
N ASP A 84 15.21 9.47 -16.19
CA ASP A 84 15.28 10.79 -15.54
C ASP A 84 13.95 11.22 -14.88
N VAL A 85 12.91 10.38 -14.92
CA VAL A 85 11.57 10.70 -14.45
C VAL A 85 11.26 9.93 -13.18
N THR A 86 10.78 10.64 -12.17
CA THR A 86 10.22 10.09 -10.94
C THR A 86 8.72 10.40 -10.87
N SER A 87 7.90 9.39 -10.61
CA SER A 87 6.47 9.55 -10.35
C SER A 87 6.14 9.07 -8.94
N VAL A 88 5.35 9.87 -8.22
CA VAL A 88 4.82 9.52 -6.89
C VAL A 88 3.31 9.48 -6.98
N SER A 89 2.72 8.33 -6.66
CA SER A 89 1.26 8.12 -6.64
C SER A 89 0.80 7.90 -5.21
N VAL A 90 -0.04 8.79 -4.69
CA VAL A 90 -0.48 8.77 -3.28
C VAL A 90 -1.79 8.03 -3.15
N ARG A 91 -1.74 6.88 -2.47
CA ARG A 91 -2.92 6.05 -2.19
C ARG A 91 -3.69 6.54 -0.96
N GLU A 92 -2.95 7.02 0.06
CA GLU A 92 -3.48 7.59 1.30
C GLU A 92 -2.50 8.57 1.92
N GLY A 93 -3.00 9.63 2.55
CA GLY A 93 -2.20 10.65 3.21
C GLY A 93 -1.59 11.67 2.25
N GLN A 94 -0.36 12.09 2.53
CA GLN A 94 0.29 13.18 1.80
C GLN A 94 1.79 12.93 1.67
N VAL A 95 2.35 13.26 0.50
CA VAL A 95 3.78 13.12 0.19
C VAL A 95 4.32 14.44 -0.32
N SER A 96 5.51 14.85 0.13
CA SER A 96 6.25 15.96 -0.45
C SER A 96 7.41 15.45 -1.33
N VAL A 97 7.63 16.14 -2.44
CA VAL A 97 8.74 15.88 -3.36
C VAL A 97 9.55 17.15 -3.53
N GLU A 98 10.82 17.09 -3.16
CA GLU A 98 11.77 18.19 -3.30
C GLU A 98 12.65 17.97 -4.53
N VAL A 99 12.61 18.90 -5.49
CA VAL A 99 13.44 18.91 -6.68
C VAL A 99 14.15 20.25 -6.79
N LYS A 100 15.48 20.26 -6.78
CA LYS A 100 16.30 21.50 -6.86
C LYS A 100 15.93 22.58 -5.84
N GLY A 101 15.53 22.18 -4.64
CA GLY A 101 15.13 23.10 -3.56
C GLY A 101 13.68 23.62 -3.68
N VAL A 102 12.91 23.14 -4.66
CA VAL A 102 11.47 23.42 -4.78
C VAL A 102 10.70 22.22 -4.26
N GLU A 103 9.88 22.43 -3.26
CA GLU A 103 9.02 21.41 -2.68
C GLU A 103 7.61 21.46 -3.32
N THR A 104 7.12 20.31 -3.72
CA THR A 104 5.76 20.12 -4.23
C THR A 104 5.09 19.02 -3.43
N VAL A 105 3.85 19.28 -2.99
CA VAL A 105 3.07 18.36 -2.19
C VAL A 105 2.03 17.67 -3.07
N ALA A 106 1.88 16.36 -2.88
CA ALA A 106 0.85 15.54 -3.49
C ALA A 106 -0.05 14.94 -2.39
N ASP A 107 -1.34 15.19 -2.50
CA ASP A 107 -2.37 14.64 -1.62
C ASP A 107 -2.86 13.27 -2.11
N GLN A 108 -3.64 12.59 -1.27
CA GLN A 108 -4.35 11.37 -1.65
C GLN A 108 -5.09 11.53 -2.97
N GLY A 109 -4.97 10.52 -3.85
CA GLY A 109 -5.59 10.52 -5.17
C GLY A 109 -4.83 11.31 -6.23
N VAL A 110 -3.62 11.81 -5.89
CA VAL A 110 -2.76 12.56 -6.81
C VAL A 110 -1.56 11.71 -7.23
N ARG A 111 -1.21 11.80 -8.51
CA ARG A 111 0.09 11.42 -9.05
C ARG A 111 0.88 12.67 -9.39
N LEU A 112 2.02 12.86 -8.73
CA LEU A 112 3.01 13.87 -9.05
C LEU A 112 4.12 13.21 -9.89
N THR A 113 4.42 13.78 -11.04
CA THR A 113 5.54 13.36 -11.89
C THR A 113 6.53 14.51 -11.99
N VAL A 114 7.81 14.23 -11.77
CA VAL A 114 8.91 15.20 -11.83
C VAL A 114 10.07 14.63 -12.64
N ASP A 115 10.84 15.49 -13.27
CA ASP A 115 12.07 15.09 -13.96
C ASP A 115 13.33 15.75 -13.34
N THR A 116 14.50 15.30 -13.77
CA THR A 116 15.78 15.85 -13.32
C THR A 116 16.01 17.30 -13.74
N ALA A 117 15.27 17.82 -14.71
CA ALA A 117 15.29 19.23 -15.11
C ALA A 117 14.47 20.11 -14.17
N GLY A 118 13.54 19.53 -13.41
CA GLY A 118 12.64 20.20 -12.48
C GLY A 118 11.26 20.49 -13.07
N ALA A 119 10.94 19.94 -14.24
CA ALA A 119 9.58 19.99 -14.75
C ALA A 119 8.69 19.05 -13.93
N SER A 120 7.47 19.52 -13.62
CA SER A 120 6.52 18.75 -12.84
C SER A 120 5.14 18.77 -13.46
N SER A 121 4.36 17.69 -13.22
CA SER A 121 2.97 17.58 -13.60
C SER A 121 2.17 16.82 -12.58
N LEU A 122 0.89 17.17 -12.45
CA LEU A 122 -0.07 16.50 -11.57
C LEU A 122 -1.10 15.76 -12.40
N GLY A 123 -1.48 14.56 -11.94
CA GLY A 123 -2.56 13.77 -12.49
C GLY A 123 -3.37 13.13 -11.36
N SER A 124 -4.55 12.61 -11.67
CA SER A 124 -5.35 11.84 -10.72
C SER A 124 -4.97 10.37 -10.73
N VAL A 125 -5.07 9.71 -9.59
CA VAL A 125 -4.88 8.26 -9.43
C VAL A 125 -5.94 7.71 -8.48
N SER A 126 -6.48 6.53 -8.83
CA SER A 126 -7.38 5.82 -7.92
C SER A 126 -6.59 5.14 -6.80
N SER A 127 -7.20 4.95 -5.62
CA SER A 127 -6.62 4.17 -4.50
C SER A 127 -6.64 2.66 -4.76
N TYR A 128 -7.37 2.17 -5.75
CA TYR A 128 -7.55 0.76 -6.11
C TYR A 128 -7.32 0.53 -7.61
N GLY A 129 -7.28 -0.71 -8.03
CA GLY A 129 -7.21 -1.10 -9.44
C GLY A 129 -5.84 -1.62 -9.90
N PRO A 130 -5.67 -1.86 -11.23
CA PRO A 130 -4.56 -2.66 -11.75
C PRO A 130 -3.16 -2.17 -11.38
N MET A 131 -2.95 -0.87 -11.24
CA MET A 131 -1.63 -0.35 -10.89
C MET A 131 -1.15 -0.74 -9.48
N TRP A 132 -2.09 -1.12 -8.58
CA TRP A 132 -1.78 -1.52 -7.21
C TRP A 132 -1.77 -3.04 -7.02
N GLN A 133 -2.20 -3.82 -8.02
CA GLN A 133 -2.39 -5.26 -7.92
C GLN A 133 -1.13 -5.99 -7.44
N TRP A 134 0.04 -5.63 -7.97
CA TRP A 134 1.29 -6.23 -7.56
C TRP A 134 1.61 -6.01 -6.06
N THR A 135 1.12 -4.91 -5.46
CA THR A 135 1.29 -4.66 -4.03
C THR A 135 0.42 -5.60 -3.19
N GLU A 136 -0.75 -5.99 -3.70
CA GLU A 136 -1.67 -6.92 -3.05
C GLU A 136 -1.10 -8.35 -3.01
N GLU A 137 -0.33 -8.76 -4.02
CA GLU A 137 0.38 -10.05 -4.05
C GLU A 137 1.44 -10.16 -2.93
N LEU A 138 1.97 -9.03 -2.48
CA LEU A 138 2.95 -8.92 -1.39
C LEU A 138 2.33 -8.47 -0.07
N ALA A 139 1.01 -8.50 0.05
CA ALA A 139 0.33 -8.12 1.27
C ALA A 139 0.77 -9.01 2.44
N PRO A 140 0.99 -8.45 3.64
CA PRO A 140 1.31 -9.26 4.80
C PRO A 140 0.14 -10.17 5.14
N ALA A 141 0.42 -11.42 5.44
CA ALA A 141 -0.60 -12.39 5.82
C ALA A 141 -1.45 -11.88 7.01
N PHE A 142 -2.77 -12.06 6.92
CA PHE A 142 -3.64 -11.79 8.05
C PHE A 142 -3.56 -12.91 9.08
N SER A 143 -3.04 -12.62 10.27
CA SER A 143 -3.02 -13.54 11.40
C SER A 143 -4.26 -13.27 12.24
N SER A 144 -5.22 -14.20 12.23
CA SER A 144 -6.48 -13.98 12.92
C SER A 144 -6.33 -13.96 14.45
N GLY A 145 -5.54 -14.85 15.05
CA GLY A 145 -5.18 -14.81 16.48
C GLY A 145 -6.29 -14.38 17.44
N GLY A 146 -7.55 -14.70 17.16
CA GLY A 146 -8.74 -14.20 17.85
C GLY A 146 -9.27 -12.85 17.33
N ARG A 147 -8.83 -12.42 16.14
CA ARG A 147 -9.37 -11.23 15.46
C ARG A 147 -10.72 -11.54 14.83
N SER A 148 -11.58 -10.52 14.82
CA SER A 148 -12.92 -10.63 14.25
C SER A 148 -12.92 -10.53 12.71
N MET A 149 -14.06 -10.91 12.12
CA MET A 149 -14.35 -10.69 10.70
C MET A 149 -14.27 -9.20 10.34
N LEU A 150 -14.68 -8.29 11.23
CA LEU A 150 -14.53 -6.86 11.01
C LEU A 150 -13.07 -6.48 10.79
N GLN A 151 -12.16 -6.93 11.66
CA GLN A 151 -10.72 -6.65 11.53
C GLN A 151 -10.10 -7.30 10.28
N PHE A 152 -10.66 -8.41 9.82
CA PHE A 152 -10.28 -9.01 8.54
C PHE A 152 -10.73 -8.13 7.35
N LEU A 153 -11.97 -7.62 7.40
CA LEU A 153 -12.49 -6.71 6.38
C LEU A 153 -11.70 -5.40 6.34
N ASP A 154 -11.28 -4.87 7.50
CA ASP A 154 -10.39 -3.71 7.60
C ASP A 154 -9.04 -3.98 6.94
N TRP A 155 -8.46 -5.18 7.14
CA TRP A 155 -7.22 -5.58 6.46
C TRP A 155 -7.43 -5.68 4.94
N VAL A 156 -8.52 -6.26 4.47
CA VAL A 156 -8.86 -6.31 3.04
C VAL A 156 -8.98 -4.91 2.46
N ALA A 157 -9.69 -4.01 3.13
CA ALA A 157 -9.85 -2.61 2.73
C ALA A 157 -8.49 -1.90 2.63
N HIS A 158 -7.66 -2.06 3.67
CA HIS A 158 -6.33 -1.47 3.73
C HIS A 158 -5.46 -1.93 2.57
N GLU A 159 -5.36 -3.23 2.34
CA GLU A 159 -4.45 -3.78 1.33
C GLU A 159 -4.96 -3.57 -0.11
N SER A 160 -6.28 -3.64 -0.34
CA SER A 160 -6.87 -3.43 -1.66
C SER A 160 -7.08 -1.95 -2.02
N GLY A 161 -7.00 -1.04 -1.04
CA GLY A 161 -7.28 0.40 -1.20
C GLY A 161 -8.75 0.71 -1.47
N ARG A 162 -9.63 -0.22 -1.11
CA ARG A 162 -11.08 -0.06 -1.18
C ARG A 162 -11.65 0.35 0.16
N VAL A 163 -12.90 0.82 0.13
CA VAL A 163 -13.66 1.13 1.34
C VAL A 163 -14.64 -0.02 1.62
N VAL A 164 -14.74 -0.44 2.87
CA VAL A 164 -15.77 -1.39 3.31
C VAL A 164 -16.95 -0.62 3.87
N GLU A 165 -18.13 -0.93 3.36
CA GLU A 165 -19.40 -0.41 3.83
C GLU A 165 -20.32 -1.57 4.23
N PHE A 166 -21.11 -1.38 5.28
CA PHE A 166 -22.09 -2.36 5.71
C PHE A 166 -23.49 -1.91 5.30
N ALA A 167 -24.24 -2.78 4.64
CA ALA A 167 -25.62 -2.51 4.22
C ALA A 167 -26.57 -2.37 5.41
N SER A 168 -26.21 -2.87 6.60
CA SER A 168 -26.97 -2.73 7.82
C SER A 168 -26.08 -2.80 9.06
N THR A 169 -26.55 -2.21 10.17
CA THR A 169 -25.89 -2.32 11.48
C THR A 169 -25.82 -3.76 11.98
N GLU A 170 -26.74 -4.62 11.53
CA GLU A 170 -26.75 -6.02 11.89
C GLU A 170 -25.64 -6.80 11.18
N ALA A 171 -25.35 -6.50 9.89
CA ALA A 171 -24.20 -7.05 9.18
C ALA A 171 -22.87 -6.62 9.83
N GLU A 172 -22.76 -5.35 10.22
CA GLU A 172 -21.57 -4.85 10.92
C GLU A 172 -21.39 -5.53 12.29
N ARG A 173 -22.48 -5.67 13.06
CA ARG A 173 -22.44 -6.38 14.34
C ARG A 173 -22.01 -7.83 14.17
N LEU A 174 -22.57 -8.53 13.19
CA LEU A 174 -22.17 -9.92 12.90
C LEU A 174 -20.70 -10.02 12.54
N ALA A 175 -20.18 -9.11 11.72
CA ALA A 175 -18.74 -9.05 11.39
C ALA A 175 -17.87 -8.80 12.64
N ARG A 176 -18.33 -8.00 13.59
CA ARG A 176 -17.62 -7.71 14.83
C ARG A 176 -17.62 -8.90 15.79
N ASP A 177 -18.73 -9.63 15.87
CA ASP A 177 -18.94 -10.73 16.81
C ASP A 177 -18.44 -12.09 16.26
N THR A 178 -18.06 -12.16 14.99
CA THR A 178 -17.55 -13.39 14.34
C THR A 178 -16.03 -13.46 14.45
N ASP A 179 -15.52 -14.38 15.26
CA ASP A 179 -14.09 -14.63 15.39
C ASP A 179 -13.56 -15.51 14.26
N LEU A 180 -12.42 -15.10 13.70
CA LEU A 180 -11.67 -15.89 12.72
C LEU A 180 -10.54 -16.67 13.40
N ARG A 181 -10.18 -17.82 12.82
CA ARG A 181 -9.10 -18.67 13.31
C ARG A 181 -8.13 -19.03 12.18
N GLY A 182 -6.84 -19.06 12.53
CA GLY A 182 -5.78 -19.47 11.62
C GLY A 182 -5.03 -18.28 11.02
N ARG A 183 -4.27 -18.54 9.97
CA ARG A 183 -3.50 -17.56 9.20
C ARG A 183 -4.01 -17.58 7.77
N ILE A 184 -4.29 -16.42 7.23
CA ILE A 184 -4.71 -16.22 5.85
C ILE A 184 -3.51 -15.63 5.11
N ASP A 185 -2.93 -16.43 4.21
CA ASP A 185 -1.73 -16.09 3.44
C ASP A 185 -2.08 -16.17 1.95
N MET A 186 -2.85 -15.21 1.50
CA MET A 186 -3.30 -15.05 0.11
C MET A 186 -3.66 -13.60 -0.16
N GLU A 187 -3.78 -13.25 -1.43
CA GLU A 187 -4.18 -11.91 -1.85
C GLU A 187 -5.49 -11.47 -1.19
N PRO A 188 -5.63 -10.19 -0.78
CA PRO A 188 -6.76 -9.69 0.01
C PRO A 188 -8.12 -9.96 -0.62
N MET A 189 -8.28 -9.72 -1.92
CA MET A 189 -9.57 -9.93 -2.59
C MET A 189 -9.94 -11.40 -2.73
N ARG A 190 -8.96 -12.28 -2.95
CA ARG A 190 -9.17 -13.74 -2.93
C ARG A 190 -9.49 -14.24 -1.53
N ALA A 191 -8.84 -13.68 -0.51
CA ALA A 191 -9.14 -13.98 0.88
C ALA A 191 -10.58 -13.59 1.23
N LEU A 192 -11.03 -12.41 0.78
CA LEU A 192 -12.41 -11.95 0.96
C LEU A 192 -13.41 -12.97 0.42
N GLU A 193 -13.25 -13.37 -0.84
CA GLU A 193 -14.12 -14.38 -1.47
C GLU A 193 -14.13 -15.70 -0.68
N ALA A 194 -12.95 -16.23 -0.35
CA ALA A 194 -12.83 -17.53 0.32
C ALA A 194 -13.45 -17.53 1.74
N ILE A 195 -13.22 -16.48 2.51
CA ILE A 195 -13.73 -16.39 3.90
C ILE A 195 -15.25 -16.17 3.91
N LEU A 196 -15.76 -15.31 3.03
CA LEU A 196 -17.19 -15.05 2.97
C LEU A 196 -18.01 -16.26 2.49
N LEU A 197 -17.43 -17.17 1.69
CA LEU A 197 -18.12 -18.42 1.32
C LEU A 197 -18.56 -19.25 2.52
N THR A 198 -17.86 -19.19 3.64
CA THR A 198 -18.11 -19.98 4.85
C THR A 198 -18.78 -19.18 5.96
N SER A 199 -19.23 -17.96 5.67
CA SER A 199 -19.84 -17.05 6.65
C SER A 199 -21.30 -16.73 6.30
N ASP A 200 -22.02 -16.14 7.25
CA ASP A 200 -23.37 -15.61 7.06
C ASP A 200 -23.36 -14.19 6.45
N LEU A 201 -22.19 -13.75 5.98
CA LEU A 201 -22.01 -12.50 5.26
C LEU A 201 -21.73 -12.77 3.78
N VAL A 202 -22.11 -11.82 2.94
CA VAL A 202 -21.73 -11.76 1.53
C VAL A 202 -21.24 -10.36 1.21
N ALA A 203 -20.39 -10.22 0.21
CA ALA A 203 -19.93 -8.92 -0.26
C ALA A 203 -20.21 -8.76 -1.75
N GLU A 204 -20.52 -7.53 -2.11
CA GLU A 204 -20.57 -7.06 -3.48
C GLU A 204 -19.50 -5.99 -3.66
N VAL A 205 -18.69 -6.15 -4.71
CA VAL A 205 -17.58 -5.22 -4.99
C VAL A 205 -17.99 -4.36 -6.17
N ASP A 206 -18.17 -3.08 -5.92
CA ASP A 206 -18.44 -2.08 -6.94
C ASP A 206 -17.35 -1.01 -6.92
N ALA A 207 -16.54 -0.95 -7.99
CA ALA A 207 -15.43 -0.02 -8.13
C ALA A 207 -14.54 0.00 -6.87
N GLY A 208 -14.52 1.09 -6.13
CA GLY A 208 -13.71 1.30 -4.92
C GLY A 208 -14.37 0.87 -3.61
N THR A 209 -15.58 0.28 -3.66
CA THR A 209 -16.35 -0.06 -2.45
C THR A 209 -16.63 -1.55 -2.38
N ILE A 210 -16.52 -2.10 -1.17
CA ILE A 210 -16.92 -3.46 -0.81
C ILE A 210 -18.14 -3.34 0.11
N VAL A 211 -19.33 -3.63 -0.42
CA VAL A 211 -20.58 -3.57 0.35
C VAL A 211 -20.86 -4.94 0.97
N VAL A 212 -20.79 -5.01 2.30
CA VAL A 212 -21.02 -6.23 3.08
C VAL A 212 -22.45 -6.26 3.58
N ARG A 213 -23.14 -7.38 3.35
CA ARG A 213 -24.53 -7.63 3.76
C ARG A 213 -24.71 -9.02 4.35
N LEU A 214 -25.81 -9.19 5.07
CA LEU A 214 -26.21 -10.53 5.54
C LEU A 214 -26.50 -11.42 4.33
N ARG A 215 -26.08 -12.67 4.41
CA ARG A 215 -26.53 -13.70 3.50
C ARG A 215 -28.00 -13.96 3.78
N ASN A 216 -28.90 -13.67 2.83
CA ASN A 216 -30.31 -13.99 2.97
C ASN A 216 -30.43 -15.49 3.18
N GLY A 217 -30.98 -15.89 4.33
CA GLY A 217 -31.30 -17.29 4.58
C GLY A 217 -32.31 -17.77 3.51
N SER A 218 -32.03 -18.92 2.96
CA SER A 218 -32.95 -19.66 2.07
C SER A 218 -34.16 -20.08 2.85
#